data_e2ca6c5993283f5cabb12723cb9b43cb
#
_entry.id   e2ca6c5993283f5cabb12723cb9b43cb
#
_cell.length_a   1.000
_cell.length_b   1.000
_cell.length_c   1.000
_cell.angle_alpha   90.00
_cell.angle_beta   90.00
_cell.angle_gamma   90.00
#
_symmetry.space_group_name_H-M   'P 1'
#
loop_
_entity.id
_entity.type
_entity.pdbx_description
1 polymer ?
#
loop_
_entity_poly.entity_id
_entity_poly.type
_entity_poly.pdbx_seq_one_letter_code
_entity_poly.pdbx_strand_id
1 'polypeptide(L)'
;VMNRQITGSMLALLAVAVCVACSSSSGRPAQNSAVVPPDQIVDFSSLYRQNCSGCHGVEGRGGAAMALANPVFLAIADDTVIRHAATNGVPGTPMPASAQSAGGALTNKQIDVIVSGIRSWAKPGALGDQILPPYAAPAPGDSQRGADAYRTYCSSCHGVDGRGGSKASSIVDGSYLALTSDQQLRIIVIGGRPELGAPDWRSDVEGRPMSPQDISDVVAWLSSQRPKFPGQPYRTASVNPAGGGSR
;
A
#
# COMPACT_ATOMS: atom_id res chain seq x y z
N VAL A 1 27.53 53.39 -48.46
CA VAL A 1 27.26 53.88 -47.10
C VAL A 1 25.87 53.47 -46.66
N MET A 2 24.97 53.03 -47.54
CA MET A 2 23.53 52.73 -47.22
C MET A 2 23.27 51.33 -46.72
N ASN A 3 24.21 50.35 -46.77
CA ASN A 3 23.98 48.97 -46.40
C ASN A 3 24.34 48.65 -44.94
N ARG A 4 24.99 49.52 -44.18
CA ARG A 4 25.41 49.25 -42.80
C ARG A 4 24.35 49.57 -41.72
N GLN A 5 23.40 50.45 -42.07
CA GLN A 5 22.34 50.83 -41.13
C GLN A 5 21.19 49.83 -41.10
N ILE A 6 20.92 49.10 -42.20
CA ILE A 6 19.83 48.14 -42.29
C ILE A 6 20.15 46.87 -41.48
N THR A 7 21.43 46.45 -41.46
CA THR A 7 21.86 45.26 -40.70
C THR A 7 21.80 45.48 -39.17
N GLY A 8 22.07 46.69 -38.68
CA GLY A 8 21.99 47.02 -37.26
C GLY A 8 20.54 47.00 -36.71
N SER A 9 19.62 47.52 -37.52
CA SER A 9 18.20 47.57 -37.12
C SER A 9 17.53 46.18 -37.12
N MET A 10 17.91 45.29 -38.05
CA MET A 10 17.41 43.91 -38.07
C MET A 10 17.95 43.08 -36.91
N LEU A 11 19.22 43.26 -36.52
CA LEU A 11 19.77 42.56 -35.35
C LEU A 11 19.12 43.03 -34.04
N ALA A 12 18.84 44.33 -33.90
CA ALA A 12 18.15 44.84 -32.70
C ALA A 12 16.72 44.34 -32.60
N LEU A 13 15.97 44.22 -33.67
CA LEU A 13 14.63 43.67 -33.73
C LEU A 13 14.63 42.17 -33.42
N LEU A 14 15.61 41.39 -33.88
CA LEU A 14 15.74 39.99 -33.55
C LEU A 14 16.05 39.76 -32.04
N ALA A 15 16.92 40.60 -31.47
CA ALA A 15 17.26 40.52 -30.05
C ALA A 15 16.05 40.82 -29.13
N VAL A 16 15.20 41.79 -29.49
CA VAL A 16 13.98 42.10 -28.77
C VAL A 16 12.95 40.98 -28.88
N ALA A 17 12.81 40.34 -30.06
CA ALA A 17 11.91 39.21 -30.26
C ALA A 17 12.32 37.98 -29.42
N VAL A 18 13.60 37.69 -29.25
CA VAL A 18 14.10 36.58 -28.43
C VAL A 18 13.89 36.86 -26.96
N CYS A 19 14.02 38.11 -26.50
CA CYS A 19 13.75 38.45 -25.07
C CYS A 19 12.26 38.33 -24.69
N VAL A 20 11.33 38.61 -25.63
CA VAL A 20 9.89 38.45 -25.38
C VAL A 20 9.46 36.98 -25.38
N ALA A 21 10.12 36.12 -26.18
CA ALA A 21 9.84 34.69 -26.22
C ALA A 21 10.26 33.95 -24.92
N CYS A 22 11.25 34.45 -24.18
CA CYS A 22 11.67 33.88 -22.92
C CYS A 22 10.75 34.23 -21.74
N SER A 23 9.87 35.23 -21.89
CA SER A 23 8.92 35.63 -20.82
C SER A 23 7.59 34.86 -20.87
N SER A 24 7.31 34.07 -21.88
CA SER A 24 6.12 33.19 -21.98
C SER A 24 6.48 31.74 -21.71
N SER A 25 7.18 31.46 -20.62
CA SER A 25 7.40 30.11 -20.12
C SER A 25 6.06 29.52 -19.68
N SER A 26 5.51 28.61 -20.48
CA SER A 26 4.30 27.81 -20.17
C SER A 26 4.57 26.89 -18.98
N GLY A 27 4.53 27.42 -17.80
CA GLY A 27 4.80 26.68 -16.55
C GLY A 27 4.97 27.58 -15.35
N ARG A 28 4.96 28.91 -15.56
CA ARG A 28 4.94 29.83 -14.43
C ARG A 28 3.52 29.90 -13.90
N PRO A 29 3.25 29.57 -12.61
CA PRO A 29 1.94 29.79 -12.02
C PRO A 29 1.52 31.25 -12.25
N ALA A 30 0.25 31.49 -12.58
CA ALA A 30 -0.27 32.84 -12.69
C ALA A 30 0.07 33.61 -11.40
N GLN A 31 0.62 34.81 -11.51
CA GLN A 31 1.11 35.60 -10.38
C GLN A 31 0.03 35.91 -9.31
N ASN A 32 -1.23 35.56 -9.57
CA ASN A 32 -2.38 35.73 -8.65
C ASN A 32 -2.92 34.40 -8.11
N SER A 33 -2.29 33.25 -8.37
CA SER A 33 -2.67 32.00 -7.70
C SER A 33 -2.09 32.06 -6.29
N ALA A 34 -2.92 32.39 -5.31
CA ALA A 34 -2.54 32.27 -3.92
C ALA A 34 -2.09 30.81 -3.67
N VAL A 35 -0.84 30.62 -3.32
CA VAL A 35 -0.32 29.31 -2.94
C VAL A 35 -1.01 28.92 -1.65
N VAL A 36 -1.86 27.91 -1.70
CA VAL A 36 -2.49 27.36 -0.49
C VAL A 36 -1.41 26.64 0.31
N PRO A 37 -1.13 27.02 1.54
CA PRO A 37 -0.19 26.32 2.41
C PRO A 37 -0.57 24.84 2.53
N PRO A 38 0.39 23.91 2.57
CA PRO A 38 0.12 22.47 2.62
C PRO A 38 -0.79 22.05 3.78
N ASP A 39 -0.68 22.69 4.94
CA ASP A 39 -1.49 22.44 6.14
C ASP A 39 -2.94 22.91 6.01
N GLN A 40 -3.23 23.78 5.03
CA GLN A 40 -4.58 24.28 4.73
C GLN A 40 -5.32 23.45 3.67
N ILE A 41 -4.64 22.51 3.01
CA ILE A 41 -5.27 21.60 2.06
C ILE A 41 -6.14 20.61 2.86
N VAL A 42 -7.46 20.70 2.70
CA VAL A 42 -8.45 19.83 3.37
C VAL A 42 -9.34 19.11 2.36
N ASP A 43 -8.91 19.02 1.11
CA ASP A 43 -9.55 18.21 0.10
C ASP A 43 -9.08 16.75 0.20
N PHE A 44 -10.03 15.82 0.42
CA PHE A 44 -9.73 14.41 0.60
C PHE A 44 -8.98 13.82 -0.61
N SER A 45 -9.42 14.12 -1.83
CA SER A 45 -8.81 13.56 -3.04
C SER A 45 -7.34 13.95 -3.16
N SER A 46 -7.01 15.22 -2.88
CA SER A 46 -5.63 15.71 -2.88
C SER A 46 -4.79 15.08 -1.78
N LEU A 47 -5.31 15.04 -0.54
CA LEU A 47 -4.61 14.44 0.60
C LEU A 47 -4.36 12.95 0.38
N TYR A 48 -5.36 12.21 -0.06
CA TYR A 48 -5.25 10.78 -0.32
C TYR A 48 -4.26 10.49 -1.44
N ARG A 49 -4.37 11.20 -2.56
CA ARG A 49 -3.46 11.02 -3.71
C ARG A 49 -2.01 11.27 -3.34
N GLN A 50 -1.73 12.28 -2.54
CA GLN A 50 -0.37 12.66 -2.19
C GLN A 50 0.25 11.74 -1.13
N ASN A 51 -0.54 11.20 -0.19
CA ASN A 51 -0.02 10.52 1.00
C ASN A 51 -0.33 9.02 1.06
N CYS A 52 -1.34 8.53 0.35
CA CYS A 52 -1.86 7.17 0.55
C CYS A 52 -1.87 6.33 -0.73
N SER A 53 -2.17 6.96 -1.89
CA SER A 53 -2.47 6.24 -3.12
C SER A 53 -1.28 5.46 -3.69
N GLY A 54 -0.05 5.89 -3.40
CA GLY A 54 1.16 5.19 -3.85
C GLY A 54 1.25 3.74 -3.36
N CYS A 55 0.77 3.47 -2.16
CA CYS A 55 0.75 2.13 -1.57
C CYS A 55 -0.63 1.46 -1.66
N HIS A 56 -1.72 2.22 -1.42
CA HIS A 56 -3.08 1.69 -1.34
C HIS A 56 -3.87 1.76 -2.66
N GLY A 57 -3.25 2.31 -3.71
CA GLY A 57 -3.84 2.45 -5.03
C GLY A 57 -4.82 3.62 -5.13
N VAL A 58 -5.19 3.92 -6.37
CA VAL A 58 -6.16 4.97 -6.67
C VAL A 58 -7.52 4.58 -6.08
N GLU A 59 -8.18 5.51 -5.41
CA GLU A 59 -9.47 5.26 -4.76
C GLU A 59 -9.46 4.07 -3.77
N GLY A 60 -8.30 3.82 -3.14
CA GLY A 60 -8.15 2.77 -2.15
C GLY A 60 -8.12 1.36 -2.70
N ARG A 61 -7.78 1.14 -3.96
CA ARG A 61 -7.80 -0.16 -4.64
C ARG A 61 -6.60 -0.34 -5.55
N GLY A 62 -6.19 -1.61 -5.74
CA GLY A 62 -5.19 -1.99 -6.73
C GLY A 62 -3.75 -1.60 -6.39
N GLY A 63 -3.47 -1.19 -5.16
CA GLY A 63 -2.11 -0.94 -4.69
C GLY A 63 -1.41 -2.20 -4.16
N ALA A 64 -0.12 -2.07 -3.84
CA ALA A 64 0.66 -3.15 -3.21
C ALA A 64 0.19 -3.44 -1.79
N ALA A 65 -0.25 -2.42 -1.05
CA ALA A 65 -0.86 -2.58 0.27
C ALA A 65 -2.33 -3.02 0.18
N MET A 66 -2.92 -3.34 1.32
CA MET A 66 -4.33 -3.71 1.40
C MET A 66 -5.25 -2.64 0.81
N ALA A 67 -6.35 -3.06 0.21
CA ALA A 67 -7.35 -2.16 -0.36
C ALA A 67 -8.16 -1.49 0.76
N LEU A 68 -7.99 -0.17 0.95
CA LEU A 68 -8.73 0.59 1.96
C LEU A 68 -10.22 0.73 1.64
N ALA A 69 -10.59 0.65 0.36
CA ALA A 69 -11.99 0.66 -0.09
C ALA A 69 -12.61 -0.74 -0.16
N ASN A 70 -11.96 -1.76 0.45
CA ASN A 70 -12.55 -3.09 0.57
C ASN A 70 -13.77 -3.04 1.51
N PRO A 71 -14.96 -3.49 1.09
CA PRO A 71 -16.17 -3.38 1.89
C PRO A 71 -16.10 -4.17 3.20
N VAL A 72 -15.41 -5.30 3.21
CA VAL A 72 -15.22 -6.11 4.43
C VAL A 72 -14.32 -5.38 5.41
N PHE A 73 -13.19 -4.83 4.94
CA PHE A 73 -12.31 -4.01 5.78
C PHE A 73 -13.07 -2.84 6.40
N LEU A 74 -13.83 -2.09 5.58
CA LEU A 74 -14.60 -0.95 6.06
C LEU A 74 -15.72 -1.33 7.04
N ALA A 75 -16.19 -2.57 7.01
CA ALA A 75 -17.21 -3.05 7.93
C ALA A 75 -16.62 -3.51 9.27
N ILE A 76 -15.40 -4.06 9.29
CA ILE A 76 -14.77 -4.59 10.52
C ILE A 76 -13.83 -3.60 11.20
N ALA A 77 -13.28 -2.63 10.49
CA ALA A 77 -12.40 -1.60 11.03
C ALA A 77 -13.22 -0.33 11.31
N ASP A 78 -13.29 0.12 12.54
CA ASP A 78 -13.92 1.37 12.91
C ASP A 78 -13.02 2.58 12.59
N ASP A 79 -13.55 3.78 12.78
CA ASP A 79 -12.82 5.04 12.50
C ASP A 79 -11.61 5.20 13.40
N THR A 80 -11.65 4.66 14.63
CA THR A 80 -10.55 4.72 15.59
C THR A 80 -9.35 3.92 15.08
N VAL A 81 -9.60 2.73 14.53
CA VAL A 81 -8.59 1.87 13.91
C VAL A 81 -7.95 2.56 12.70
N ILE A 82 -8.77 3.10 11.79
CA ILE A 82 -8.28 3.80 10.59
C ILE A 82 -7.46 5.02 11.00
N ARG A 83 -7.96 5.80 11.95
CA ARG A 83 -7.28 6.98 12.51
C ARG A 83 -5.95 6.60 13.13
N HIS A 84 -5.93 5.57 13.98
CA HIS A 84 -4.71 5.13 14.64
C HIS A 84 -3.62 4.76 13.62
N ALA A 85 -3.98 3.96 12.62
CA ALA A 85 -3.06 3.57 11.56
C ALA A 85 -2.56 4.76 10.72
N ALA A 86 -3.44 5.70 10.35
CA ALA A 86 -3.06 6.90 9.62
C ALA A 86 -2.17 7.84 10.46
N THR A 87 -2.47 7.98 11.75
CA THR A 87 -1.72 8.86 12.67
C THR A 87 -0.33 8.31 12.93
N ASN A 88 -0.24 7.05 13.39
CA ASN A 88 0.97 6.47 13.99
C ASN A 88 1.74 5.55 13.05
N GLY A 89 1.19 5.27 11.87
CA GLY A 89 1.69 4.19 11.02
C GLY A 89 1.42 2.82 11.62
N VAL A 90 2.03 1.79 11.04
CA VAL A 90 1.93 0.41 11.52
C VAL A 90 3.34 -0.11 11.79
N PRO A 91 3.76 -0.28 13.05
CA PRO A 91 5.09 -0.72 13.39
C PRO A 91 5.47 -2.05 12.71
N GLY A 92 6.73 -2.15 12.26
CA GLY A 92 7.23 -3.34 11.56
C GLY A 92 6.72 -3.50 10.13
N THR A 93 6.07 -2.49 9.56
CA THR A 93 5.61 -2.47 8.17
C THR A 93 6.06 -1.19 7.46
N PRO A 94 5.97 -1.12 6.12
CA PRO A 94 6.29 0.10 5.37
C PRO A 94 5.30 1.26 5.56
N MET A 95 4.19 1.08 6.30
CA MET A 95 3.24 2.14 6.53
C MET A 95 3.76 3.16 7.55
N PRO A 96 4.16 4.38 7.14
CA PRO A 96 4.72 5.37 8.03
C PRO A 96 3.63 6.08 8.83
N ALA A 97 4.03 6.72 9.94
CA ALA A 97 3.22 7.71 10.61
C ALA A 97 2.97 8.93 9.69
N SER A 98 1.72 9.37 9.56
CA SER A 98 1.40 10.52 8.72
C SER A 98 1.14 11.80 9.53
N ALA A 99 0.74 11.70 10.80
CA ALA A 99 0.42 12.88 11.61
C ALA A 99 1.68 13.58 12.14
N GLN A 100 1.64 14.92 12.23
CA GLN A 100 2.72 15.74 12.79
C GLN A 100 3.06 15.34 14.23
N SER A 101 2.07 14.95 15.02
CA SER A 101 2.28 14.44 16.39
C SER A 101 3.12 13.15 16.47
N ALA A 102 3.23 12.43 15.38
CA ALA A 102 3.99 11.17 15.27
C ALA A 102 5.18 11.28 14.28
N GLY A 103 5.58 12.51 13.94
CA GLY A 103 6.71 12.79 13.05
C GLY A 103 6.38 12.82 11.55
N GLY A 104 5.11 12.72 11.18
CA GLY A 104 4.63 12.87 9.81
C GLY A 104 4.41 14.32 9.40
N ALA A 105 3.71 14.54 8.29
CA ALA A 105 3.49 15.87 7.72
C ALA A 105 2.06 16.42 7.92
N LEU A 106 1.08 15.57 8.26
CA LEU A 106 -0.32 15.93 8.25
C LEU A 106 -0.79 16.48 9.61
N THR A 107 -1.60 17.52 9.57
CA THR A 107 -2.30 18.02 10.75
C THR A 107 -3.40 17.06 11.19
N ASN A 108 -3.86 17.15 12.43
CA ASN A 108 -4.99 16.36 12.93
C ASN A 108 -6.24 16.55 12.07
N LYS A 109 -6.51 17.79 11.62
CA LYS A 109 -7.62 18.07 10.72
C LYS A 109 -7.52 17.34 9.38
N GLN A 110 -6.33 17.22 8.84
CA GLN A 110 -6.09 16.46 7.61
C GLN A 110 -6.25 14.95 7.82
N ILE A 111 -5.84 14.44 8.98
CA ILE A 111 -6.12 13.04 9.38
C ILE A 111 -7.64 12.80 9.47
N ASP A 112 -8.40 13.74 10.06
CA ASP A 112 -9.87 13.66 10.11
C ASP A 112 -10.50 13.58 8.73
N VAL A 113 -10.03 14.41 7.80
CA VAL A 113 -10.48 14.41 6.40
C VAL A 113 -10.16 13.07 5.73
N ILE A 114 -8.97 12.52 5.95
CA ILE A 114 -8.56 11.21 5.38
C ILE A 114 -9.46 10.09 5.93
N VAL A 115 -9.69 10.04 7.25
CA VAL A 115 -10.55 9.01 7.86
C VAL A 115 -11.97 9.08 7.31
N SER A 116 -12.57 10.28 7.30
CA SER A 116 -13.92 10.50 6.76
C SER A 116 -14.00 10.15 5.27
N GLY A 117 -12.98 10.50 4.50
CA GLY A 117 -12.91 10.21 3.08
C GLY A 117 -12.79 8.71 2.81
N ILE A 118 -11.94 7.99 3.54
CA ILE A 118 -11.85 6.51 3.45
C ILE A 118 -13.20 5.88 3.83
N ARG A 119 -13.83 6.36 4.90
CA ARG A 119 -15.14 5.88 5.34
C ARG A 119 -16.23 6.10 4.30
N SER A 120 -16.16 7.17 3.52
CA SER A 120 -17.13 7.44 2.45
C SER A 120 -17.16 6.40 1.32
N TRP A 121 -16.13 5.56 1.21
CA TRP A 121 -16.11 4.43 0.28
C TRP A 121 -16.95 3.24 0.74
N ALA A 122 -17.37 3.23 2.01
CA ALA A 122 -18.25 2.18 2.52
C ALA A 122 -19.60 2.22 1.78
N LYS A 123 -20.05 1.06 1.36
CA LYS A 123 -21.36 0.90 0.71
C LYS A 123 -22.31 0.22 1.71
N PRO A 124 -23.30 0.93 2.24
CA PRO A 124 -24.31 0.33 3.10
C PRO A 124 -24.94 -0.89 2.44
N GLY A 125 -25.13 -1.97 3.19
CA GLY A 125 -25.77 -3.19 2.70
C GLY A 125 -24.92 -4.06 1.75
N ALA A 126 -23.68 -3.68 1.42
CA ALA A 126 -22.83 -4.44 0.48
C ALA A 126 -22.53 -5.88 0.95
N LEU A 127 -22.63 -6.16 2.23
CA LEU A 127 -22.35 -7.48 2.83
C LEU A 127 -23.62 -8.20 3.31
N GLY A 128 -24.81 -7.59 3.19
CA GLY A 128 -26.06 -8.14 3.68
C GLY A 128 -25.99 -8.42 5.19
N ASP A 129 -26.68 -9.48 5.63
CA ASP A 129 -26.76 -9.91 7.05
C ASP A 129 -25.63 -10.87 7.42
N GLN A 130 -24.47 -10.78 6.78
CA GLN A 130 -23.34 -11.68 7.04
C GLN A 130 -22.72 -11.40 8.41
N ILE A 131 -22.47 -12.47 9.18
CA ILE A 131 -21.69 -12.39 10.41
C ILE A 131 -20.21 -12.28 10.03
N LEU A 132 -19.63 -11.12 10.27
CA LEU A 132 -18.24 -10.84 9.91
C LEU A 132 -17.27 -11.36 10.95
N PRO A 133 -16.11 -11.90 10.55
CA PRO A 133 -15.01 -12.15 11.48
C PRO A 133 -14.58 -10.82 12.15
N PRO A 134 -14.25 -10.85 13.45
CA PRO A 134 -13.83 -9.64 14.15
C PRO A 134 -12.50 -9.11 13.63
N TYR A 135 -12.30 -7.78 13.68
CA TYR A 135 -11.05 -7.12 13.28
C TYR A 135 -9.85 -7.69 14.04
N ALA A 136 -9.92 -7.73 15.37
CA ALA A 136 -8.90 -8.35 16.22
C ALA A 136 -9.10 -9.87 16.30
N ALA A 137 -8.02 -10.62 16.47
CA ALA A 137 -8.09 -12.05 16.71
C ALA A 137 -8.75 -12.31 18.08
N PRO A 138 -9.82 -13.12 18.14
CA PRO A 138 -10.50 -13.41 19.41
C PRO A 138 -9.68 -14.35 20.32
N ALA A 139 -8.78 -15.14 19.72
CA ALA A 139 -7.86 -16.03 20.41
C ALA A 139 -6.57 -16.19 19.60
N PRO A 140 -5.46 -16.58 20.25
CA PRO A 140 -4.21 -16.92 19.57
C PRO A 140 -4.42 -18.03 18.53
N GLY A 141 -3.71 -17.92 17.42
CA GLY A 141 -3.66 -18.95 16.40
C GLY A 141 -2.66 -20.05 16.75
N ASP A 142 -2.88 -21.22 16.18
CA ASP A 142 -1.99 -22.38 16.25
C ASP A 142 -1.46 -22.69 14.85
N SER A 143 -0.14 -22.72 14.67
CA SER A 143 0.50 -22.90 13.36
C SER A 143 0.32 -24.30 12.78
N GLN A 144 0.11 -25.33 13.58
CA GLN A 144 -0.14 -26.70 13.09
C GLN A 144 -1.55 -26.80 12.52
N ARG A 145 -2.58 -26.35 13.26
CA ARG A 145 -3.94 -26.23 12.70
C ARG A 145 -3.98 -25.28 11.52
N GLY A 146 -3.16 -24.22 11.56
CA GLY A 146 -3.00 -23.27 10.47
C GLY A 146 -2.50 -23.91 9.17
N ALA A 147 -1.63 -24.90 9.26
CA ALA A 147 -1.19 -25.67 8.09
C ALA A 147 -2.36 -26.49 7.47
N ASP A 148 -3.25 -27.01 8.30
CA ASP A 148 -4.45 -27.75 7.84
C ASP A 148 -5.46 -26.78 7.21
N ALA A 149 -5.72 -25.66 7.87
CA ALA A 149 -6.57 -24.59 7.33
C ALA A 149 -6.01 -24.04 6.00
N TYR A 150 -4.69 -23.79 5.93
CA TYR A 150 -4.03 -23.39 4.69
C TYR A 150 -4.29 -24.40 3.55
N ARG A 151 -4.08 -25.69 3.80
CA ARG A 151 -4.33 -26.73 2.79
C ARG A 151 -5.77 -26.72 2.32
N THR A 152 -6.72 -26.45 3.21
CA THR A 152 -8.14 -26.43 2.90
C THR A 152 -8.53 -25.23 2.05
N TYR A 153 -8.08 -24.01 2.44
CA TYR A 153 -8.62 -22.75 1.91
C TYR A 153 -7.71 -22.03 0.92
N CYS A 154 -6.40 -22.34 0.90
CA CYS A 154 -5.42 -21.51 0.19
C CYS A 154 -4.60 -22.27 -0.84
N SER A 155 -4.36 -23.55 -0.61
CA SER A 155 -3.38 -24.33 -1.39
C SER A 155 -3.77 -24.50 -2.85
N SER A 156 -5.06 -24.51 -3.19
CA SER A 156 -5.55 -24.62 -4.58
C SER A 156 -5.09 -23.49 -5.50
N CYS A 157 -4.77 -22.32 -4.93
CA CYS A 157 -4.27 -21.17 -5.65
C CYS A 157 -2.78 -20.92 -5.38
N HIS A 158 -2.36 -20.99 -4.11
CA HIS A 158 -1.00 -20.62 -3.67
C HIS A 158 -0.01 -21.79 -3.61
N GLY A 159 -0.41 -22.97 -4.08
CA GLY A 159 0.43 -24.18 -4.03
C GLY A 159 0.41 -24.85 -2.66
N VAL A 160 0.85 -26.10 -2.60
CA VAL A 160 0.75 -26.95 -1.39
C VAL A 160 1.55 -26.44 -0.20
N ASP A 161 2.59 -25.66 -0.46
CA ASP A 161 3.53 -25.13 0.52
C ASP A 161 3.52 -23.58 0.61
N GLY A 162 2.60 -22.92 -0.08
CA GLY A 162 2.49 -21.45 -0.09
C GLY A 162 3.48 -20.73 -1.00
N ARG A 163 4.29 -21.44 -1.76
CA ARG A 163 5.33 -20.86 -2.62
C ARG A 163 4.83 -20.38 -3.97
N GLY A 164 3.55 -20.49 -4.20
CA GLY A 164 2.88 -20.11 -5.43
C GLY A 164 2.45 -21.31 -6.25
N GLY A 165 1.57 -21.05 -7.18
CA GLY A 165 1.03 -22.03 -8.13
C GLY A 165 0.73 -21.37 -9.46
N SER A 166 -0.03 -22.04 -10.31
CA SER A 166 -0.44 -21.51 -11.61
C SER A 166 -1.46 -20.35 -11.50
N LYS A 167 -2.16 -20.25 -10.37
CA LYS A 167 -3.24 -19.27 -10.16
C LYS A 167 -2.81 -18.04 -9.35
N ALA A 168 -1.88 -18.20 -8.41
CA ALA A 168 -1.46 -17.14 -7.52
C ALA A 168 0.02 -17.24 -7.13
N SER A 169 0.62 -16.12 -6.76
CA SER A 169 2.01 -16.03 -6.33
C SER A 169 2.22 -16.61 -4.93
N SER A 170 3.51 -16.70 -4.52
CA SER A 170 3.90 -17.08 -3.17
C SER A 170 3.33 -16.13 -2.12
N ILE A 171 2.81 -16.69 -1.02
CA ILE A 171 2.41 -15.95 0.18
C ILE A 171 3.33 -16.23 1.37
N VAL A 172 4.33 -17.07 1.17
CA VAL A 172 5.40 -17.34 2.14
C VAL A 172 6.74 -16.75 1.71
N ASP A 173 6.73 -15.83 0.73
CA ASP A 173 7.94 -15.08 0.37
C ASP A 173 8.47 -14.32 1.58
N GLY A 174 9.77 -14.45 1.84
CA GLY A 174 10.40 -13.88 3.02
C GLY A 174 10.35 -12.36 3.07
N SER A 175 10.45 -11.70 1.91
CA SER A 175 10.36 -10.24 1.81
C SER A 175 8.94 -9.76 2.07
N TYR A 176 7.95 -10.45 1.51
CA TYR A 176 6.54 -10.16 1.76
C TYR A 176 6.19 -10.29 3.25
N LEU A 177 6.54 -11.42 3.87
CA LEU A 177 6.24 -11.67 5.28
C LEU A 177 7.01 -10.75 6.23
N ALA A 178 8.20 -10.31 5.85
CA ALA A 178 8.98 -9.34 6.62
C ALA A 178 8.33 -7.95 6.67
N LEU A 179 7.54 -7.59 5.64
CA LEU A 179 6.89 -6.29 5.49
C LEU A 179 5.44 -6.28 5.95
N THR A 180 4.89 -7.44 6.36
CA THR A 180 3.46 -7.59 6.66
C THR A 180 3.28 -8.03 8.11
N SER A 181 2.53 -7.26 8.92
CA SER A 181 2.20 -7.64 10.30
C SER A 181 1.13 -8.74 10.34
N ASP A 182 1.01 -9.44 11.48
CA ASP A 182 -0.04 -10.46 11.69
C ASP A 182 -1.44 -9.88 11.53
N GLN A 183 -1.65 -8.66 12.05
CA GLN A 183 -2.91 -7.97 11.88
C GLN A 183 -3.22 -7.66 10.41
N GLN A 184 -2.20 -7.29 9.63
CA GLN A 184 -2.38 -7.06 8.19
C GLN A 184 -2.66 -8.37 7.45
N LEU A 185 -1.95 -9.46 7.76
CA LEU A 185 -2.25 -10.80 7.22
C LEU A 185 -3.70 -11.18 7.53
N ARG A 186 -4.15 -10.97 8.77
CA ARG A 186 -5.52 -11.23 9.19
C ARG A 186 -6.54 -10.46 8.36
N ILE A 187 -6.33 -9.15 8.16
CA ILE A 187 -7.25 -8.32 7.38
C ILE A 187 -7.29 -8.77 5.92
N ILE A 188 -6.14 -9.15 5.35
CA ILE A 188 -6.06 -9.65 3.96
C ILE A 188 -6.80 -10.99 3.82
N VAL A 189 -6.67 -11.89 4.79
CA VAL A 189 -7.41 -13.16 4.79
C VAL A 189 -8.92 -12.92 4.94
N ILE A 190 -9.34 -12.02 5.83
CA ILE A 190 -10.75 -11.69 6.03
C ILE A 190 -11.33 -10.98 4.79
N GLY A 191 -10.66 -9.97 4.28
CA GLY A 191 -11.17 -9.13 3.19
C GLY A 191 -10.94 -9.68 1.80
N GLY A 192 -10.01 -10.61 1.65
CA GLY A 192 -9.54 -11.04 0.35
C GLY A 192 -8.86 -9.93 -0.46
N ARG A 193 -8.57 -10.26 -1.69
CA ARG A 193 -8.12 -9.34 -2.75
C ARG A 193 -8.95 -9.61 -4.00
N PRO A 194 -10.26 -9.29 -3.99
CA PRO A 194 -11.17 -9.65 -5.09
C PRO A 194 -10.72 -9.05 -6.42
N GLU A 195 -10.03 -7.91 -6.41
CA GLU A 195 -9.43 -7.30 -7.59
C GLU A 195 -8.27 -8.12 -8.19
N LEU A 196 -7.72 -9.08 -7.44
CA LEU A 196 -6.70 -10.04 -7.89
C LEU A 196 -7.25 -11.47 -7.97
N GLY A 197 -8.54 -11.66 -7.76
CA GLY A 197 -9.18 -12.97 -7.76
C GLY A 197 -9.05 -13.77 -6.47
N ALA A 198 -8.51 -13.18 -5.38
CA ALA A 198 -8.46 -13.83 -4.08
C ALA A 198 -9.78 -13.61 -3.31
N PRO A 199 -10.48 -14.69 -2.89
CA PRO A 199 -11.75 -14.59 -2.17
C PRO A 199 -11.55 -13.98 -0.77
N ASP A 200 -12.64 -13.53 -0.18
CA ASP A 200 -12.68 -13.14 1.22
C ASP A 200 -12.87 -14.40 2.14
N TRP A 201 -13.11 -14.19 3.43
CA TRP A 201 -13.28 -15.26 4.45
C TRP A 201 -14.35 -16.29 4.09
N ARG A 202 -15.30 -15.96 3.20
CA ARG A 202 -16.32 -16.90 2.72
C ARG A 202 -15.71 -18.05 1.92
N SER A 203 -14.50 -17.86 1.41
CA SER A 203 -13.68 -18.82 0.67
C SER A 203 -14.30 -19.32 -0.64
N ASP A 204 -13.51 -20.04 -1.42
CA ASP A 204 -13.97 -20.78 -2.62
C ASP A 204 -14.39 -22.22 -2.30
N VAL A 205 -14.30 -22.61 -1.02
CA VAL A 205 -14.70 -23.97 -0.62
C VAL A 205 -16.20 -23.94 -0.29
N GLU A 206 -16.98 -24.58 -1.14
CA GLU A 206 -18.44 -24.57 -1.06
C GLU A 206 -18.96 -24.94 0.34
N GLY A 207 -19.84 -24.09 0.89
CA GLY A 207 -20.45 -24.28 2.19
C GLY A 207 -19.51 -24.18 3.40
N ARG A 208 -18.24 -23.78 3.21
CA ARG A 208 -17.22 -23.74 4.27
C ARG A 208 -16.54 -22.37 4.36
N PRO A 209 -17.20 -21.35 4.89
CA PRO A 209 -16.53 -20.10 5.23
C PRO A 209 -15.50 -20.36 6.35
N MET A 210 -14.42 -19.57 6.35
CA MET A 210 -13.41 -19.63 7.41
C MET A 210 -14.00 -19.11 8.72
N SER A 211 -13.87 -19.89 9.77
CA SER A 211 -14.19 -19.42 11.13
C SER A 211 -13.16 -18.38 11.60
N PRO A 212 -13.48 -17.55 12.61
CA PRO A 212 -12.51 -16.65 13.23
C PRO A 212 -11.25 -17.36 13.74
N GLN A 213 -11.36 -18.64 14.13
CA GLN A 213 -10.23 -19.45 14.57
C GLN A 213 -9.39 -19.95 13.39
N ASP A 214 -10.01 -20.42 12.30
CA ASP A 214 -9.27 -20.80 11.07
C ASP A 214 -8.42 -19.64 10.58
N ILE A 215 -8.97 -18.41 10.61
CA ILE A 215 -8.25 -17.20 10.23
C ILE A 215 -7.05 -16.96 11.16
N SER A 216 -7.24 -17.07 12.48
CA SER A 216 -6.15 -16.91 13.45
C SER A 216 -5.06 -17.97 13.25
N ASP A 217 -5.45 -19.21 12.99
CA ASP A 217 -4.55 -20.35 12.79
C ASP A 217 -3.75 -20.19 11.48
N VAL A 218 -4.39 -19.81 10.37
CA VAL A 218 -3.70 -19.52 9.10
C VAL A 218 -2.69 -18.37 9.26
N VAL A 219 -3.05 -17.31 9.97
CA VAL A 219 -2.12 -16.22 10.25
C VAL A 219 -0.93 -16.71 11.07
N ALA A 220 -1.15 -17.54 12.08
CA ALA A 220 -0.07 -18.13 12.88
C ALA A 220 0.85 -19.01 12.00
N TRP A 221 0.29 -19.80 11.08
CA TRP A 221 1.08 -20.59 10.14
C TRP A 221 1.90 -19.69 9.20
N LEU A 222 1.31 -18.65 8.60
CA LEU A 222 2.03 -17.68 7.77
C LEU A 222 3.15 -16.99 8.56
N SER A 223 2.86 -16.57 9.78
CA SER A 223 3.84 -15.93 10.66
C SER A 223 5.02 -16.85 11.00
N SER A 224 4.77 -18.15 11.13
CA SER A 224 5.82 -19.14 11.37
C SER A 224 6.79 -19.32 10.18
N GLN A 225 6.38 -18.90 8.98
CA GLN A 225 7.23 -18.92 7.77
C GLN A 225 8.13 -17.68 7.65
N ARG A 226 8.01 -16.70 8.55
CA ARG A 226 8.86 -15.50 8.51
C ARG A 226 10.32 -15.88 8.66
N PRO A 227 11.23 -15.31 7.84
CA PRO A 227 12.65 -15.50 8.04
C PRO A 227 13.06 -14.87 9.39
N LYS A 228 13.86 -15.57 10.15
CA LYS A 228 14.36 -15.11 11.45
C LYS A 228 15.11 -13.77 11.34
N PHE A 229 15.77 -13.56 10.21
CA PHE A 229 16.48 -12.33 9.86
C PHE A 229 16.11 -11.94 8.43
N PRO A 230 15.09 -11.09 8.23
CA PRO A 230 14.74 -10.61 6.90
C PRO A 230 15.94 -9.91 6.26
N GLY A 231 16.24 -10.23 5.01
CA GLY A 231 17.40 -9.68 4.30
C GLY A 231 18.74 -10.33 4.60
N GLN A 232 18.80 -11.41 5.40
CA GLN A 232 19.98 -12.22 5.66
C GLN A 232 19.80 -13.66 5.15
N PRO A 233 20.89 -14.30 4.73
CA PRO A 233 22.17 -13.70 4.42
C PRO A 233 22.22 -13.26 2.97
N TYR A 234 22.85 -12.15 2.66
CA TYR A 234 23.52 -12.09 1.38
C TYR A 234 24.34 -13.37 1.31
N ARG A 235 24.14 -14.21 0.30
CA ARG A 235 25.03 -15.31 0.02
C ARG A 235 26.42 -14.65 -0.04
N THR A 236 27.23 -14.85 0.98
CA THR A 236 28.65 -14.63 0.87
C THR A 236 29.05 -15.47 -0.32
N ALA A 237 29.42 -14.81 -1.43
CA ALA A 237 30.03 -15.52 -2.53
C ALA A 237 31.07 -16.39 -1.86
N SER A 238 30.96 -17.72 -2.02
CA SER A 238 31.96 -18.61 -1.56
C SER A 238 33.22 -18.14 -2.28
N VAL A 239 34.09 -17.45 -1.55
CA VAL A 239 35.44 -17.19 -2.01
C VAL A 239 36.06 -18.58 -2.08
N ASN A 240 36.08 -19.10 -3.29
CA ASN A 240 36.70 -20.36 -3.56
C ASN A 240 38.22 -20.11 -3.36
N PRO A 241 38.86 -20.62 -2.30
CA PRO A 241 40.29 -20.48 -2.14
C PRO A 241 40.99 -21.58 -2.94
N ALA A 242 40.74 -21.63 -4.22
CA ALA A 242 41.37 -22.57 -5.12
C ALA A 242 41.98 -21.84 -6.30
N GLY A 243 43.21 -21.42 -6.17
CA GLY A 243 43.98 -20.82 -7.25
C GLY A 243 45.39 -20.46 -6.82
N GLY A 244 45.96 -21.17 -5.89
CA GLY A 244 47.40 -21.24 -5.71
C GLY A 244 48.00 -22.10 -6.85
N GLY A 245 48.16 -21.48 -8.01
CA GLY A 245 48.93 -22.03 -9.12
C GLY A 245 50.33 -21.46 -9.10
N SER A 246 51.27 -22.29 -8.67
CA SER A 246 52.70 -22.16 -8.87
C SER A 246 53.04 -21.96 -10.33
N ARG A 247 53.77 -20.92 -10.69
CA ARG A 247 54.98 -20.90 -11.55
C ARG A 247 55.57 -19.49 -11.56
#